data_537277119cf810417003ebe2d42b2db3
#
_entry.id   537277119cf810417003ebe2d42b2db3
#
_cell.length_a   1.000
_cell.length_b   1.000
_cell.length_c   1.000
_cell.angle_alpha   90.00
_cell.angle_beta   90.00
_cell.angle_gamma   90.00
#
_symmetry.space_group_name_H-M   'P 1'
#
loop_
_entity.id
_entity.type
_entity.pdbx_description
1 polymer ?
#
loop_
_entity_poly.entity_id
_entity_poly.type
_entity_poly.pdbx_seq_one_letter_code
_entity_poly.pdbx_strand_id
1 'polypeptide(L)'
;MRLARRSSQHGIALIIVMISIFVLTMLAAGFAYSMKVETMLARHASNETALQWLGRSGVEYCRWILVLQATCPAEPYDSLNQAWAGGSGGPCSTNGPLAELEQEVHLGQGSFTWKITDLDAKANINTAGEGMLEKALMLMGVDAADMTPIVNSILDWIDPDDQTRIEGTESDYYERQRPPYQAKNGPIDDISELLFIKGVTPYLYWGPASSNSPPNPLLEKLNPFGSRDRTPNYQVGLVDLFTPISSGKININTASAEVLQLIPGVDQIIAEAIVAGRQGEFDPTGLTGPYRTVAEVRRIPEVNMLVQRQIEQFCDVRSRAFRVEINAKIGASSRTFYAIVVRPTPRETQVVNFYWKY
;
A
#
# COMPACT_ATOMS: atom_id res chain seq x y z
N MET A 1 59.91 -83.31 -6.38
CA MET A 1 59.61 -82.14 -5.49
C MET A 1 58.79 -81.14 -6.25
N ARG A 2 57.45 -81.12 -6.04
CA ARG A 2 56.52 -80.17 -6.73
C ARG A 2 56.19 -79.02 -5.77
N LEU A 3 56.72 -77.86 -6.08
CA LEU A 3 56.36 -76.63 -5.37
C LEU A 3 54.91 -76.15 -5.75
N ALA A 4 54.01 -76.20 -4.79
CA ALA A 4 52.68 -75.72 -4.93
C ALA A 4 52.71 -74.20 -4.99
N ARG A 5 52.25 -73.61 -6.11
CA ARG A 5 52.02 -72.18 -6.32
C ARG A 5 50.83 -71.79 -5.49
N ARG A 6 51.03 -71.11 -4.33
CA ARG A 6 49.96 -70.45 -3.60
C ARG A 6 49.46 -69.25 -4.44
N SER A 7 48.26 -69.34 -4.97
CA SER A 7 47.61 -68.25 -5.70
C SER A 7 47.23 -67.17 -4.70
N SER A 8 47.64 -65.96 -5.00
CA SER A 8 47.26 -64.77 -4.20
C SER A 8 45.82 -64.40 -4.46
N GLN A 9 44.86 -64.97 -3.72
CA GLN A 9 43.44 -64.62 -3.76
C GLN A 9 43.07 -63.44 -2.83
N HIS A 10 44.02 -62.90 -2.06
CA HIS A 10 43.78 -61.86 -1.09
C HIS A 10 43.49 -60.45 -1.70
N GLY A 11 43.98 -60.17 -2.92
CA GLY A 11 43.82 -58.87 -3.59
C GLY A 11 42.39 -58.58 -4.05
N ILE A 12 41.69 -59.64 -4.50
CA ILE A 12 40.30 -59.48 -5.02
C ILE A 12 39.30 -59.18 -3.88
N ALA A 13 39.47 -59.82 -2.73
CA ALA A 13 38.61 -59.57 -1.56
C ALA A 13 38.72 -58.12 -1.07
N LEU A 14 39.93 -57.54 -1.07
CA LEU A 14 40.16 -56.15 -0.67
C LEU A 14 39.45 -55.19 -1.64
N ILE A 15 39.55 -55.47 -2.94
CA ILE A 15 38.84 -54.60 -3.95
C ILE A 15 37.35 -54.66 -3.79
N ILE A 16 36.77 -55.83 -3.54
CA ILE A 16 35.32 -55.99 -3.33
C ILE A 16 34.89 -55.21 -2.07
N VAL A 17 35.63 -55.32 -0.98
CA VAL A 17 35.35 -54.56 0.25
C VAL A 17 35.44 -53.06 0.02
N MET A 18 36.48 -52.58 -0.69
CA MET A 18 36.58 -51.13 -1.02
C MET A 18 35.44 -50.65 -1.88
N ILE A 19 35.02 -51.40 -2.90
CA ILE A 19 33.87 -51.05 -3.73
C ILE A 19 32.59 -51.04 -2.90
N SER A 20 32.39 -52.05 -2.03
CA SER A 20 31.21 -52.12 -1.16
C SER A 20 31.13 -50.93 -0.19
N ILE A 21 32.28 -50.57 0.43
CA ILE A 21 32.33 -49.37 1.30
C ILE A 21 32.06 -48.11 0.50
N PHE A 22 32.60 -47.96 -0.69
CA PHE A 22 32.37 -46.79 -1.54
C PHE A 22 30.90 -46.68 -1.93
N VAL A 23 30.24 -47.75 -2.36
CA VAL A 23 28.83 -47.78 -2.70
C VAL A 23 27.97 -47.48 -1.48
N LEU A 24 28.25 -48.09 -0.32
CA LEU A 24 27.52 -47.79 0.92
C LEU A 24 27.67 -46.33 1.36
N THR A 25 28.87 -45.77 1.22
CA THR A 25 29.14 -44.37 1.56
C THR A 25 28.33 -43.42 0.62
N MET A 26 28.30 -43.75 -0.68
CA MET A 26 27.51 -42.99 -1.66
C MET A 26 26.00 -43.04 -1.35
N LEU A 27 25.48 -44.21 -1.00
CA LEU A 27 24.08 -44.38 -0.61
C LEU A 27 23.76 -43.63 0.69
N ALA A 28 24.65 -43.74 1.70
CA ALA A 28 24.48 -42.99 2.96
C ALA A 28 24.53 -41.49 2.77
N ALA A 29 25.41 -40.98 1.91
CA ALA A 29 25.50 -39.56 1.58
C ALA A 29 24.21 -39.08 0.85
N GLY A 30 23.72 -39.88 -0.12
CA GLY A 30 22.47 -39.61 -0.82
C GLY A 30 21.27 -39.57 0.13
N PHE A 31 21.17 -40.51 1.05
CA PHE A 31 20.11 -40.56 2.06
C PHE A 31 20.20 -39.37 3.02
N ALA A 32 21.39 -39.04 3.51
CA ALA A 32 21.57 -37.87 4.38
C ALA A 32 21.20 -36.55 3.68
N TYR A 33 21.52 -36.42 2.40
CA TYR A 33 21.11 -35.27 1.59
C TYR A 33 19.60 -35.19 1.45
N SER A 34 18.93 -36.29 1.10
CA SER A 34 17.47 -36.36 0.98
C SER A 34 16.79 -35.99 2.29
N MET A 35 17.23 -36.53 3.42
CA MET A 35 16.68 -36.18 4.74
C MET A 35 16.90 -34.70 5.09
N LYS A 36 18.04 -34.11 4.71
CA LYS A 36 18.30 -32.70 4.92
C LYS A 36 17.32 -31.86 4.13
N VAL A 37 17.05 -32.18 2.85
CA VAL A 37 16.10 -31.49 2.00
C VAL A 37 14.68 -31.61 2.56
N GLU A 38 14.24 -32.82 2.94
CA GLU A 38 12.93 -33.04 3.54
C GLU A 38 12.74 -32.26 4.85
N THR A 39 13.77 -32.25 5.71
CA THR A 39 13.74 -31.47 6.95
C THR A 39 13.62 -29.97 6.68
N MET A 40 14.33 -29.44 5.66
CA MET A 40 14.22 -28.04 5.26
C MET A 40 12.81 -27.73 4.72
N LEU A 41 12.26 -28.59 3.87
CA LEU A 41 10.90 -28.44 3.33
C LEU A 41 9.84 -28.47 4.45
N ALA A 42 9.97 -29.42 5.38
CA ALA A 42 9.07 -29.51 6.52
C ALA A 42 9.13 -28.27 7.42
N ARG A 43 10.31 -27.73 7.68
CA ARG A 43 10.50 -26.47 8.41
C ARG A 43 9.88 -25.28 7.67
N HIS A 44 10.08 -25.19 6.36
CA HIS A 44 9.46 -24.12 5.56
C HIS A 44 7.95 -24.21 5.61
N ALA A 45 7.37 -25.40 5.44
CA ALA A 45 5.93 -25.60 5.52
C ALA A 45 5.36 -25.24 6.92
N SER A 46 6.06 -25.61 7.99
CA SER A 46 5.67 -25.26 9.36
C SER A 46 5.77 -23.74 9.61
N ASN A 47 6.85 -23.11 9.14
CA ASN A 47 7.05 -21.67 9.29
C ASN A 47 6.01 -20.86 8.51
N GLU A 48 5.57 -21.37 7.35
CA GLU A 48 4.53 -20.71 6.54
C GLU A 48 3.24 -20.48 7.33
N THR A 49 2.74 -21.53 7.96
CA THR A 49 1.54 -21.45 8.80
C THR A 49 1.75 -20.51 10.00
N ALA A 50 2.91 -20.59 10.63
CA ALA A 50 3.23 -19.74 11.77
C ALA A 50 3.38 -18.26 11.36
N LEU A 51 3.97 -17.97 10.19
CA LEU A 51 4.03 -16.62 9.63
C LEU A 51 2.64 -16.05 9.34
N GLN A 52 1.70 -16.86 8.81
CA GLN A 52 0.32 -16.43 8.59
C GLN A 52 -0.38 -16.06 9.91
N TRP A 53 -0.17 -16.82 10.98
CA TRP A 53 -0.72 -16.48 12.29
C TRP A 53 -0.08 -15.22 12.87
N LEU A 54 1.22 -15.03 12.72
CA LEU A 54 1.90 -13.79 13.10
C LEU A 54 1.34 -12.58 12.32
N GLY A 55 1.13 -12.74 11.00
CA GLY A 55 0.51 -11.71 10.17
C GLY A 55 -0.88 -11.31 10.67
N ARG A 56 -1.74 -12.31 10.97
CA ARG A 56 -3.08 -12.06 11.53
C ARG A 56 -3.01 -11.41 12.92
N SER A 57 -2.12 -11.88 13.79
CA SER A 57 -1.91 -11.29 15.10
C SER A 57 -1.46 -9.83 15.02
N GLY A 58 -0.58 -9.51 14.05
CA GLY A 58 -0.18 -8.13 13.77
C GLY A 58 -1.33 -7.24 13.32
N VAL A 59 -2.23 -7.76 12.48
CA VAL A 59 -3.44 -7.02 12.07
C VAL A 59 -4.36 -6.76 13.27
N GLU A 60 -4.58 -7.75 14.13
CA GLU A 60 -5.39 -7.56 15.36
C GLU A 60 -4.74 -6.56 16.32
N TYR A 61 -3.41 -6.56 16.42
CA TYR A 61 -2.66 -5.56 17.19
C TYR A 61 -2.90 -4.14 16.63
N CYS A 62 -2.81 -3.95 15.32
CA CYS A 62 -3.09 -2.66 14.69
C CYS A 62 -4.56 -2.22 14.87
N ARG A 63 -5.51 -3.15 14.80
CA ARG A 63 -6.92 -2.88 15.08
C ARG A 63 -7.12 -2.36 16.51
N TRP A 64 -6.48 -3.00 17.47
CA TRP A 64 -6.49 -2.57 18.85
C TRP A 64 -5.92 -1.16 19.03
N ILE A 65 -4.78 -0.83 18.39
CA ILE A 65 -4.20 0.52 18.40
C ILE A 65 -5.20 1.55 17.86
N LEU A 66 -5.81 1.27 16.69
CA LEU A 66 -6.76 2.16 16.05
C LEU A 66 -8.01 2.42 16.91
N VAL A 67 -8.50 1.41 17.64
CA VAL A 67 -9.63 1.55 18.57
C VAL A 67 -9.23 2.38 19.79
N LEU A 68 -8.07 2.12 20.39
CA LEU A 68 -7.58 2.90 21.53
C LEU A 68 -7.43 4.38 21.17
N GLN A 69 -6.81 4.67 20.02
CA GLN A 69 -6.65 6.05 19.56
C GLN A 69 -7.99 6.73 19.32
N ALA A 70 -8.91 6.05 18.65
CA ALA A 70 -10.22 6.60 18.31
C ALA A 70 -11.11 6.88 19.54
N THR A 71 -10.91 6.14 20.63
CA THR A 71 -11.68 6.27 21.88
C THR A 71 -11.07 7.27 22.85
N CYS A 72 -9.91 7.83 22.54
CA CYS A 72 -9.28 8.84 23.39
C CYS A 72 -9.97 10.22 23.23
N PRO A 73 -10.58 10.76 24.30
CA PRO A 73 -11.32 12.02 24.21
C PRO A 73 -10.44 13.26 24.00
N ALA A 74 -9.17 13.19 24.39
CA ALA A 74 -8.23 14.30 24.25
C ALA A 74 -7.86 14.56 22.78
N GLU A 75 -7.92 13.52 21.92
CA GLU A 75 -7.57 13.57 20.51
C GLU A 75 -8.76 13.13 19.64
N PRO A 76 -9.75 14.01 19.41
CA PRO A 76 -10.95 13.69 18.62
C PRO A 76 -10.69 13.66 17.11
N TYR A 77 -9.44 13.45 16.67
CA TYR A 77 -8.95 13.45 15.29
C TYR A 77 -8.01 12.29 15.04
N ASP A 78 -7.69 12.04 13.78
CA ASP A 78 -6.58 11.18 13.35
C ASP A 78 -5.54 12.03 12.61
N SER A 79 -4.26 11.89 12.95
CA SER A 79 -3.17 12.69 12.38
C SER A 79 -1.84 11.94 12.38
N LEU A 80 -0.90 12.41 11.55
CA LEU A 80 0.42 11.77 11.39
C LEU A 80 1.34 11.92 12.59
N ASN A 81 1.05 12.83 13.53
CA ASN A 81 1.82 12.97 14.77
C ASN A 81 1.42 11.97 15.86
N GLN A 82 0.36 11.19 15.67
CA GLN A 82 -0.10 10.18 16.60
C GLN A 82 0.72 8.90 16.53
N ALA A 83 0.72 8.12 17.61
CA ALA A 83 1.52 6.91 17.77
C ALA A 83 1.21 5.83 16.68
N TRP A 84 -0.04 5.71 16.25
CA TRP A 84 -0.42 4.77 15.20
C TRP A 84 0.27 5.05 13.84
N ALA A 85 0.59 6.32 13.58
CA ALA A 85 1.28 6.74 12.36
C ALA A 85 2.82 6.79 12.52
N GLY A 86 3.33 6.44 13.69
CA GLY A 86 4.76 6.54 14.02
C GLY A 86 5.22 7.94 14.42
N GLY A 87 4.28 8.84 14.76
CA GLY A 87 4.58 10.17 15.25
C GLY A 87 5.02 10.18 16.71
N SER A 88 5.39 11.37 17.21
CA SER A 88 5.83 11.58 18.60
C SER A 88 4.71 11.35 19.64
N GLY A 89 3.48 11.20 19.17
CA GLY A 89 2.30 11.06 20.00
C GLY A 89 1.75 12.39 20.49
N GLY A 90 0.57 12.32 21.10
CA GLY A 90 -0.12 13.44 21.73
C GLY A 90 -0.49 13.08 23.17
N PRO A 91 -1.45 13.80 23.80
CA PRO A 91 -1.88 13.54 25.17
C PRO A 91 -2.27 12.09 25.45
N CYS A 92 -2.80 11.37 24.44
CA CYS A 92 -3.20 9.98 24.58
C CYS A 92 -2.04 8.99 24.61
N SER A 93 -0.89 9.40 24.09
CA SER A 93 0.35 8.59 24.05
C SER A 93 1.29 8.88 25.22
N THR A 94 0.95 9.84 26.12
CA THR A 94 1.82 10.21 27.25
C THR A 94 1.67 9.23 28.41
N ASN A 95 0.47 8.69 28.61
CA ASN A 95 0.16 7.75 29.68
C ASN A 95 -0.81 6.69 29.18
N GLY A 96 -0.48 5.42 29.38
CA GLY A 96 -1.34 4.30 29.02
C GLY A 96 -0.80 3.45 27.87
N PRO A 97 -1.62 2.54 27.32
CA PRO A 97 -1.17 1.52 26.36
C PRO A 97 -0.56 2.08 25.07
N LEU A 98 -0.95 3.30 24.66
CA LEU A 98 -0.40 3.94 23.45
C LEU A 98 1.01 4.53 23.67
N ALA A 99 1.45 4.70 24.92
CA ALA A 99 2.80 5.15 25.25
C ALA A 99 3.84 4.01 25.15
N GLU A 100 3.38 2.76 25.25
CA GLU A 100 4.21 1.56 25.29
C GLU A 100 4.15 0.75 23.99
N LEU A 101 3.81 1.39 22.86
CA LEU A 101 3.74 0.69 21.58
C LEU A 101 5.12 0.25 21.10
N GLU A 102 5.31 -1.06 21.00
CA GLU A 102 6.52 -1.64 20.43
C GLU A 102 6.41 -1.67 18.90
N GLN A 103 7.46 -1.20 18.21
CA GLN A 103 7.54 -1.28 16.75
C GLN A 103 7.78 -2.71 16.26
N GLU A 104 8.47 -3.53 17.05
CA GLU A 104 8.66 -4.95 16.84
C GLU A 104 8.08 -5.73 18.01
N VAL A 105 7.02 -6.47 17.74
CA VAL A 105 6.32 -7.29 18.74
C VAL A 105 6.79 -8.73 18.64
N HIS A 106 7.31 -9.26 19.75
CA HIS A 106 7.72 -10.65 19.85
C HIS A 106 6.56 -11.55 20.28
N LEU A 107 6.29 -12.60 19.50
CA LEU A 107 5.21 -13.55 19.78
C LEU A 107 5.66 -14.98 19.50
N GLY A 108 5.77 -15.81 20.53
CA GLY A 108 6.24 -17.20 20.41
C GLY A 108 7.68 -17.28 19.90
N GLN A 109 7.88 -17.93 18.76
CA GLN A 109 9.21 -18.12 18.13
C GLN A 109 9.52 -17.05 17.06
N GLY A 110 8.64 -16.08 16.85
CA GLY A 110 8.78 -15.07 15.84
C GLY A 110 8.52 -13.67 16.33
N SER A 111 8.63 -12.72 15.43
CA SER A 111 8.30 -11.31 15.65
C SER A 111 7.58 -10.75 14.44
N PHE A 112 6.90 -9.63 14.64
CA PHE A 112 6.39 -8.85 13.54
C PHE A 112 6.61 -7.36 13.78
N THR A 113 6.86 -6.63 12.71
CA THR A 113 6.80 -5.17 12.67
C THR A 113 5.53 -4.74 11.94
N TRP A 114 5.03 -3.56 12.26
CA TRP A 114 3.78 -3.07 11.72
C TRP A 114 3.91 -1.63 11.21
N LYS A 115 3.06 -1.31 10.24
CA LYS A 115 2.89 0.05 9.72
C LYS A 115 1.41 0.26 9.38
N ILE A 116 0.85 1.36 9.83
CA ILE A 116 -0.51 1.78 9.50
C ILE A 116 -0.41 3.00 8.59
N THR A 117 -1.15 2.97 7.49
CA THR A 117 -1.24 4.08 6.53
C THR A 117 -2.71 4.49 6.40
N ASP A 118 -2.98 5.77 6.54
CA ASP A 118 -4.31 6.33 6.33
C ASP A 118 -4.68 6.33 4.84
N LEU A 119 -5.79 5.70 4.49
CA LEU A 119 -6.32 5.72 3.13
C LEU A 119 -7.19 6.95 2.88
N ASP A 120 -7.80 7.53 3.92
CA ASP A 120 -8.54 8.79 3.82
C ASP A 120 -7.61 10.01 3.65
N ALA A 121 -6.28 9.83 3.69
CA ALA A 121 -5.31 10.82 3.24
C ALA A 121 -5.38 11.11 1.73
N LYS A 122 -6.10 10.29 0.96
CA LYS A 122 -6.29 10.39 -0.49
C LYS A 122 -7.77 10.55 -0.85
N ALA A 123 -8.03 11.11 -2.02
CA ALA A 123 -9.39 11.18 -2.55
C ALA A 123 -9.89 9.80 -2.99
N ASN A 124 -11.19 9.55 -2.85
CA ASN A 124 -11.80 8.31 -3.34
C ASN A 124 -12.07 8.42 -4.84
N ILE A 125 -11.45 7.58 -5.64
CA ILE A 125 -11.60 7.57 -7.10
C ILE A 125 -13.05 7.27 -7.53
N ASN A 126 -13.76 6.43 -6.78
CA ASN A 126 -15.13 6.03 -7.10
C ASN A 126 -16.18 7.13 -6.82
N THR A 127 -15.81 8.13 -6.05
CA THR A 127 -16.68 9.30 -5.74
C THR A 127 -16.11 10.60 -6.27
N ALA A 128 -14.96 10.57 -6.93
CA ALA A 128 -14.34 11.72 -7.56
C ALA A 128 -15.20 12.16 -8.75
N GLY A 129 -15.70 13.39 -8.69
CA GLY A 129 -16.41 14.01 -9.82
C GLY A 129 -15.43 14.53 -10.87
N GLU A 130 -15.99 14.89 -12.05
CA GLU A 130 -15.24 15.42 -13.20
C GLU A 130 -14.23 16.52 -12.81
N GLY A 131 -14.68 17.56 -12.07
CA GLY A 131 -13.79 18.66 -11.68
C GLY A 131 -12.64 18.26 -10.75
N MET A 132 -12.77 17.18 -9.95
CA MET A 132 -11.68 16.68 -9.13
C MET A 132 -10.66 15.91 -9.99
N LEU A 133 -11.12 15.14 -10.97
CA LEU A 133 -10.26 14.42 -11.91
C LEU A 133 -9.51 15.40 -12.83
N GLU A 134 -10.21 16.42 -13.37
CA GLU A 134 -9.57 17.50 -14.15
C GLU A 134 -8.47 18.20 -13.35
N LYS A 135 -8.76 18.53 -12.07
CA LYS A 135 -7.78 19.16 -11.20
C LYS A 135 -6.57 18.29 -10.96
N ALA A 136 -6.76 16.97 -10.79
CA ALA A 136 -5.66 16.02 -10.67
C ALA A 136 -4.78 16.00 -11.92
N LEU A 137 -5.38 15.93 -13.10
CA LEU A 137 -4.64 15.95 -14.37
C LEU A 137 -3.93 17.28 -14.60
N MET A 138 -4.54 18.40 -14.19
CA MET A 138 -3.92 19.73 -14.24
C MET A 138 -2.68 19.80 -13.33
N LEU A 139 -2.76 19.28 -12.10
CA LEU A 139 -1.62 19.21 -11.17
C LEU A 139 -0.47 18.36 -11.73
N MET A 140 -0.79 17.34 -12.52
CA MET A 140 0.19 16.50 -13.20
C MET A 140 0.72 17.11 -14.50
N GLY A 141 0.25 18.30 -14.90
CA GLY A 141 0.71 19.01 -16.10
C GLY A 141 0.23 18.39 -17.40
N VAL A 142 -0.90 17.67 -17.40
CA VAL A 142 -1.54 17.15 -18.62
C VAL A 142 -2.06 18.30 -19.47
N ASP A 143 -1.87 18.23 -20.78
CA ASP A 143 -2.39 19.24 -21.70
C ASP A 143 -3.94 19.26 -21.70
N ALA A 144 -4.54 20.45 -21.76
CA ALA A 144 -5.99 20.62 -21.67
C ALA A 144 -6.77 19.81 -22.72
N ALA A 145 -6.19 19.58 -23.90
CA ALA A 145 -6.78 18.79 -24.97
C ALA A 145 -6.90 17.29 -24.62
N ASP A 146 -6.01 16.79 -23.75
CA ASP A 146 -5.98 15.37 -23.36
C ASP A 146 -6.74 15.11 -22.05
N MET A 147 -7.13 16.15 -21.30
CA MET A 147 -7.80 15.99 -20.00
C MET A 147 -9.20 15.39 -20.16
N THR A 148 -10.05 15.98 -21.00
CA THR A 148 -11.45 15.54 -21.19
C THR A 148 -11.56 14.07 -21.61
N PRO A 149 -10.78 13.58 -22.60
CA PRO A 149 -10.79 12.16 -22.97
C PRO A 149 -10.41 11.22 -21.81
N ILE A 150 -9.43 11.60 -21.01
CA ILE A 150 -8.97 10.78 -19.87
C ILE A 150 -10.02 10.78 -18.76
N VAL A 151 -10.52 11.94 -18.38
CA VAL A 151 -11.55 12.09 -17.33
C VAL A 151 -12.79 11.29 -17.69
N ASN A 152 -13.31 11.47 -18.89
CA ASN A 152 -14.52 10.79 -19.33
C ASN A 152 -14.32 9.27 -19.48
N SER A 153 -13.15 8.82 -19.91
CA SER A 153 -12.83 7.38 -19.90
C SER A 153 -12.74 6.79 -18.49
N ILE A 154 -12.31 7.55 -17.49
CA ILE A 154 -12.33 7.11 -16.08
C ILE A 154 -13.77 7.04 -15.56
N LEU A 155 -14.60 8.02 -15.89
CA LEU A 155 -15.99 8.07 -15.47
C LEU A 155 -16.83 6.97 -16.15
N ASP A 156 -16.61 6.70 -17.45
CA ASP A 156 -17.24 5.60 -18.20
C ASP A 156 -16.83 4.23 -17.64
N TRP A 157 -15.58 4.09 -17.18
CA TRP A 157 -15.13 2.86 -16.53
C TRP A 157 -15.87 2.53 -15.23
N ILE A 158 -16.30 3.59 -14.50
CA ILE A 158 -16.88 3.47 -13.15
C ILE A 158 -18.41 3.39 -13.21
N ASP A 159 -19.07 4.04 -14.17
CA ASP A 159 -20.52 4.05 -14.21
C ASP A 159 -21.10 2.70 -14.69
N PRO A 160 -22.40 2.43 -14.39
CA PRO A 160 -22.97 1.11 -14.60
C PRO A 160 -23.53 0.87 -16.00
N ASP A 161 -23.41 1.82 -16.93
CA ASP A 161 -23.97 1.72 -18.28
C ASP A 161 -22.88 1.70 -19.37
N ASP A 162 -23.25 1.46 -20.64
CA ASP A 162 -22.35 1.45 -21.81
C ASP A 162 -22.55 2.70 -22.68
N GLN A 163 -23.02 3.83 -22.14
CA GLN A 163 -23.21 5.06 -22.86
C GLN A 163 -21.96 5.93 -22.80
N THR A 164 -21.18 5.90 -23.85
CA THR A 164 -19.92 6.65 -23.96
C THR A 164 -20.17 8.16 -23.81
N ARG A 165 -19.49 8.79 -22.83
CA ARG A 165 -19.40 10.27 -22.72
C ARG A 165 -18.65 10.86 -23.91
N ILE A 166 -18.75 12.18 -24.07
CA ILE A 166 -18.03 12.89 -25.13
C ILE A 166 -16.53 12.59 -25.00
N GLU A 167 -15.94 12.01 -26.05
CA GLU A 167 -14.52 11.57 -26.07
C GLU A 167 -14.15 10.49 -25.04
N GLY A 168 -15.14 9.97 -24.30
CA GLY A 168 -14.99 8.87 -23.36
C GLY A 168 -14.76 7.53 -24.02
N THR A 169 -14.88 6.44 -23.26
CA THR A 169 -14.54 5.11 -23.80
C THR A 169 -15.22 3.99 -23.02
N GLU A 170 -15.96 3.17 -23.75
CA GLU A 170 -16.69 2.01 -23.26
C GLU A 170 -16.14 0.68 -23.81
N SER A 171 -16.83 -0.42 -23.51
CA SER A 171 -16.46 -1.81 -23.85
C SER A 171 -16.09 -1.99 -25.34
N ASP A 172 -16.74 -1.30 -26.26
CA ASP A 172 -16.47 -1.32 -27.71
C ASP A 172 -15.01 -1.02 -28.07
N TYR A 173 -14.36 -0.13 -27.30
CA TYR A 173 -12.95 0.19 -27.50
C TYR A 173 -12.06 -0.89 -26.92
N TYR A 174 -12.35 -1.37 -25.72
CA TYR A 174 -11.50 -2.32 -24.98
C TYR A 174 -11.53 -3.72 -25.59
N GLU A 175 -12.63 -4.12 -26.23
CA GLU A 175 -12.76 -5.38 -26.97
C GLU A 175 -11.85 -5.44 -28.21
N ARG A 176 -11.41 -4.29 -28.73
CA ARG A 176 -10.46 -4.21 -29.85
C ARG A 176 -9.01 -4.25 -29.43
N GLN A 177 -8.73 -4.22 -28.13
CA GLN A 177 -7.38 -4.30 -27.59
C GLN A 177 -6.81 -5.73 -27.69
N ARG A 178 -5.51 -5.89 -27.41
CA ARG A 178 -4.84 -7.20 -27.40
C ARG A 178 -4.07 -7.38 -26.09
N PRO A 179 -4.51 -8.27 -25.18
CA PRO A 179 -5.73 -9.10 -25.24
C PRO A 179 -7.00 -8.24 -25.12
N PRO A 180 -8.16 -8.71 -25.67
CA PRO A 180 -9.42 -8.01 -25.53
C PRO A 180 -9.94 -8.11 -24.10
N TYR A 181 -10.57 -7.05 -23.62
CA TYR A 181 -11.27 -6.98 -22.32
C TYR A 181 -12.46 -6.03 -22.43
N GLN A 182 -13.28 -5.92 -21.40
CA GLN A 182 -14.44 -5.05 -21.34
C GLN A 182 -14.23 -3.94 -20.29
N ALA A 183 -14.95 -2.85 -20.42
CA ALA A 183 -15.06 -1.86 -19.36
C ALA A 183 -15.66 -2.53 -18.12
N LYS A 184 -15.27 -2.07 -16.93
CA LYS A 184 -15.75 -2.68 -15.68
C LYS A 184 -17.21 -2.34 -15.42
N ASN A 185 -17.66 -1.16 -15.83
CA ASN A 185 -18.99 -0.61 -15.58
C ASN A 185 -19.37 -0.74 -14.09
N GLY A 186 -18.45 -0.33 -13.23
CA GLY A 186 -18.60 -0.43 -11.79
C GLY A 186 -17.43 0.12 -11.00
N PRO A 187 -17.56 0.18 -9.67
CA PRO A 187 -16.53 0.75 -8.80
C PRO A 187 -15.17 0.08 -9.00
N ILE A 188 -14.11 0.88 -8.99
CA ILE A 188 -12.72 0.41 -8.97
C ILE A 188 -12.44 -0.25 -7.63
N ASP A 189 -11.95 -1.49 -7.64
CA ASP A 189 -11.56 -2.24 -6.43
C ASP A 189 -10.07 -2.07 -6.09
N ASP A 190 -9.22 -2.00 -7.13
CA ASP A 190 -7.80 -1.75 -6.98
C ASP A 190 -7.38 -0.56 -7.85
N ILE A 191 -6.62 0.37 -7.29
CA ILE A 191 -6.19 1.58 -8.00
C ILE A 191 -5.40 1.26 -9.29
N SER A 192 -4.78 0.09 -9.38
CA SER A 192 -4.07 -0.36 -10.58
C SER A 192 -4.99 -0.61 -11.78
N GLU A 193 -6.30 -0.73 -11.58
CA GLU A 193 -7.28 -0.81 -12.67
C GLU A 193 -7.22 0.42 -13.58
N LEU A 194 -6.81 1.57 -13.05
CA LEU A 194 -6.61 2.78 -13.86
C LEU A 194 -5.65 2.56 -15.04
N LEU A 195 -4.71 1.63 -14.93
CA LEU A 195 -3.78 1.29 -16.02
C LEU A 195 -4.45 0.61 -17.23
N PHE A 196 -5.67 0.11 -17.08
CA PHE A 196 -6.46 -0.46 -18.16
C PHE A 196 -7.30 0.59 -18.90
N ILE A 197 -7.44 1.80 -18.34
CA ILE A 197 -8.30 2.86 -18.88
C ILE A 197 -7.56 3.60 -19.99
N LYS A 198 -8.27 3.89 -21.07
CA LYS A 198 -7.74 4.64 -22.22
C LYS A 198 -7.20 6.01 -21.75
N GLY A 199 -6.01 6.35 -22.19
CA GLY A 199 -5.35 7.61 -21.87
C GLY A 199 -4.53 7.59 -20.57
N VAL A 200 -4.77 6.64 -19.67
CA VAL A 200 -3.97 6.50 -18.45
C VAL A 200 -2.67 5.75 -18.79
N THR A 201 -1.57 6.49 -18.85
CA THR A 201 -0.25 5.92 -19.07
C THR A 201 0.41 5.53 -17.75
N PRO A 202 1.43 4.64 -17.75
CA PRO A 202 2.22 4.36 -16.55
C PRO A 202 2.86 5.61 -15.93
N TYR A 203 3.23 6.60 -16.72
CA TYR A 203 3.75 7.89 -16.23
C TYR A 203 2.68 8.68 -15.49
N LEU A 204 1.46 8.70 -16.00
CA LEU A 204 0.33 9.36 -15.35
C LEU A 204 -0.06 8.63 -14.05
N TYR A 205 0.03 7.30 -14.06
CA TYR A 205 -0.31 6.47 -12.92
C TYR A 205 0.71 6.61 -11.77
N TRP A 206 2.02 6.47 -12.08
CA TRP A 206 3.08 6.46 -11.05
C TRP A 206 3.63 7.86 -10.72
N GLY A 207 3.52 8.83 -11.64
CA GLY A 207 4.22 10.12 -11.54
C GLY A 207 5.73 10.00 -11.77
N PRO A 208 6.49 11.12 -11.70
CA PRO A 208 7.94 11.14 -11.90
C PRO A 208 8.65 10.59 -10.67
N ALA A 209 8.98 9.34 -10.67
CA ALA A 209 9.76 8.70 -9.62
C ALA A 209 9.11 8.77 -8.22
N SER A 210 8.08 7.98 -8.01
CA SER A 210 7.87 7.43 -6.68
C SER A 210 9.20 6.83 -6.24
N SER A 211 9.81 7.37 -5.19
CA SER A 211 11.10 6.90 -4.62
C SER A 211 11.06 5.43 -4.16
N ASN A 212 9.93 4.75 -4.33
CA ASN A 212 9.66 3.36 -3.99
C ASN A 212 9.50 2.45 -5.21
N SER A 213 9.57 2.95 -6.43
CA SER A 213 9.54 2.08 -7.61
C SER A 213 10.96 1.84 -8.09
N PRO A 214 11.47 0.58 -8.10
CA PRO A 214 12.69 0.29 -8.81
C PRO A 214 12.47 0.68 -10.29
N PRO A 215 13.49 1.25 -10.98
CA PRO A 215 13.41 1.56 -12.39
C PRO A 215 13.03 0.25 -13.10
N ASN A 216 11.81 0.20 -13.62
CA ASN A 216 11.33 -0.99 -14.31
C ASN A 216 11.78 -0.91 -15.78
N PRO A 217 12.80 -1.68 -16.20
CA PRO A 217 13.30 -1.66 -17.57
C PRO A 217 12.26 -2.10 -18.61
N LEU A 218 11.11 -2.67 -18.17
CA LEU A 218 9.99 -2.98 -19.03
C LEU A 218 9.16 -1.74 -19.35
N LEU A 219 9.06 -0.76 -18.46
CA LEU A 219 8.33 0.49 -18.70
C LEU A 219 9.06 1.36 -19.72
N GLU A 220 10.39 1.32 -19.76
CA GLU A 220 11.21 2.02 -20.74
C GLU A 220 11.04 1.43 -22.16
N LYS A 221 10.74 0.13 -22.26
CA LYS A 221 10.48 -0.58 -23.51
C LYS A 221 9.05 -0.44 -24.02
N LEU A 222 8.08 -0.13 -23.15
CA LEU A 222 6.67 0.01 -23.49
C LEU A 222 6.30 1.39 -24.06
N ASN A 223 7.26 2.32 -24.11
CA ASN A 223 7.06 3.62 -24.75
C ASN A 223 7.81 3.72 -26.10
N PRO A 224 7.38 3.01 -27.16
CA PRO A 224 8.05 3.01 -28.45
C PRO A 224 7.91 4.35 -29.23
N PHE A 225 7.05 5.26 -28.75
CA PHE A 225 6.78 6.55 -29.37
C PHE A 225 7.20 7.75 -28.50
N GLY A 226 7.98 7.51 -27.45
CA GLY A 226 8.52 8.58 -26.62
C GLY A 226 9.35 9.55 -27.46
N SER A 227 8.76 10.66 -27.87
CA SER A 227 9.52 11.80 -28.40
C SER A 227 10.50 12.22 -27.30
N ARG A 228 11.78 12.23 -27.64
CA ARG A 228 12.93 12.51 -26.75
C ARG A 228 12.92 13.89 -26.08
N ASP A 229 11.90 14.72 -26.29
CA ASP A 229 11.92 16.13 -25.88
C ASP A 229 10.83 16.58 -24.88
N ARG A 230 9.92 15.70 -24.44
CA ARG A 230 8.95 16.08 -23.39
C ARG A 230 8.57 14.85 -22.56
N THR A 231 9.39 14.43 -21.63
CA THR A 231 8.88 13.71 -20.48
C THR A 231 8.07 14.70 -19.64
N PRO A 232 6.74 14.55 -19.53
CA PRO A 232 5.96 15.42 -18.69
C PRO A 232 6.51 15.29 -17.26
N ASN A 233 6.87 16.40 -16.65
CA ASN A 233 7.41 16.43 -15.29
C ASN A 233 6.24 16.45 -14.30
N TYR A 234 5.48 15.35 -14.24
CA TYR A 234 4.42 15.21 -13.27
C TYR A 234 5.06 15.07 -11.88
N GLN A 235 4.74 15.95 -10.97
CA GLN A 235 5.27 15.90 -9.60
C GLN A 235 4.63 14.79 -8.77
N VAL A 236 3.42 14.35 -9.13
CA VAL A 236 2.63 13.28 -8.48
C VAL A 236 1.95 12.41 -9.52
N GLY A 237 1.64 11.16 -9.17
CA GLY A 237 0.85 10.25 -9.99
C GLY A 237 -0.58 10.08 -9.45
N LEU A 238 -1.45 9.49 -10.27
CA LEU A 238 -2.81 9.16 -9.84
C LEU A 238 -2.82 8.28 -8.59
N VAL A 239 -1.84 7.39 -8.45
CA VAL A 239 -1.69 6.52 -7.28
C VAL A 239 -1.41 7.29 -5.98
N ASP A 240 -0.82 8.48 -6.07
CA ASP A 240 -0.55 9.33 -4.91
C ASP A 240 -1.76 10.14 -4.49
N LEU A 241 -2.62 10.50 -5.44
CA LEU A 241 -3.80 11.35 -5.24
C LEU A 241 -5.06 10.57 -4.87
N PHE A 242 -5.22 9.35 -5.42
CA PHE A 242 -6.45 8.59 -5.30
C PHE A 242 -6.28 7.22 -4.62
N THR A 243 -7.39 6.75 -4.07
CA THR A 243 -7.56 5.40 -3.53
C THR A 243 -8.97 4.90 -3.85
N PRO A 244 -9.17 3.59 -4.11
CA PRO A 244 -10.51 3.05 -4.33
C PRO A 244 -11.28 2.85 -3.02
N ILE A 245 -10.57 2.71 -1.89
CA ILE A 245 -11.16 2.39 -0.59
C ILE A 245 -10.87 3.53 0.37
N SER A 246 -11.91 4.28 0.71
CA SER A 246 -11.87 5.34 1.72
C SER A 246 -13.29 5.64 2.21
N SER A 247 -13.41 6.53 3.19
CA SER A 247 -14.70 7.02 3.69
C SER A 247 -15.46 7.91 2.69
N GLY A 248 -14.81 8.33 1.61
CA GLY A 248 -15.30 9.32 0.67
C GLY A 248 -14.99 10.77 1.09
N LYS A 249 -14.41 10.98 2.28
CA LYS A 249 -13.89 12.27 2.73
C LYS A 249 -12.39 12.22 2.91
N ILE A 250 -11.72 13.32 2.67
CA ILE A 250 -10.26 13.48 2.80
C ILE A 250 -9.95 13.91 4.24
N ASN A 251 -9.05 13.20 4.91
CA ASN A 251 -8.60 13.64 6.24
C ASN A 251 -7.61 14.80 6.11
N ILE A 252 -8.03 15.97 6.58
CA ILE A 252 -7.24 17.20 6.49
C ILE A 252 -5.94 17.14 7.28
N ASN A 253 -5.86 16.28 8.31
CA ASN A 253 -4.67 16.11 9.15
C ASN A 253 -3.63 15.17 8.56
N THR A 254 -3.98 14.37 7.54
CA THR A 254 -3.08 13.37 6.96
C THR A 254 -2.82 13.57 5.48
N ALA A 255 -3.73 14.24 4.76
CA ALA A 255 -3.64 14.47 3.33
C ALA A 255 -2.42 15.31 2.95
N SER A 256 -1.80 15.04 1.80
CA SER A 256 -0.73 15.88 1.25
C SER A 256 -1.27 17.19 0.66
N ALA A 257 -0.39 18.16 0.42
CA ALA A 257 -0.80 19.43 -0.19
C ALA A 257 -1.41 19.23 -1.59
N GLU A 258 -0.89 18.25 -2.35
CA GLU A 258 -1.40 17.92 -3.67
C GLU A 258 -2.81 17.34 -3.61
N VAL A 259 -3.10 16.45 -2.65
CA VAL A 259 -4.44 15.90 -2.44
C VAL A 259 -5.43 16.99 -2.02
N LEU A 260 -5.02 17.90 -1.15
CA LEU A 260 -5.86 19.02 -0.72
C LEU A 260 -6.21 19.96 -1.88
N GLN A 261 -5.31 20.12 -2.86
CA GLN A 261 -5.58 20.91 -4.07
C GLN A 261 -6.67 20.32 -4.98
N LEU A 262 -7.05 19.05 -4.81
CA LEU A 262 -8.18 18.45 -5.53
C LEU A 262 -9.52 19.07 -5.12
N ILE A 263 -9.58 19.71 -3.95
CA ILE A 263 -10.79 20.33 -3.42
C ILE A 263 -11.05 21.64 -4.19
N PRO A 264 -12.28 21.86 -4.66
CA PRO A 264 -12.62 23.08 -5.39
C PRO A 264 -12.29 24.35 -4.59
N GLY A 265 -11.56 25.27 -5.22
CA GLY A 265 -11.16 26.54 -4.61
C GLY A 265 -9.92 26.47 -3.72
N VAL A 266 -9.35 25.29 -3.48
CA VAL A 266 -8.07 25.14 -2.78
C VAL A 266 -6.94 25.19 -3.81
N ASP A 267 -6.11 26.20 -3.72
CA ASP A 267 -4.87 26.34 -4.49
C ASP A 267 -3.65 25.84 -3.69
N GLN A 268 -2.48 25.94 -4.27
CA GLN A 268 -1.23 25.51 -3.64
C GLN A 268 -0.95 26.29 -2.33
N ILE A 269 -1.21 27.60 -2.31
CA ILE A 269 -0.92 28.45 -1.15
C ILE A 269 -1.80 28.04 0.03
N ILE A 270 -3.10 27.84 -0.22
CA ILE A 270 -4.07 27.38 0.79
C ILE A 270 -3.71 25.97 1.26
N ALA A 271 -3.38 25.06 0.35
CA ALA A 271 -3.02 23.67 0.70
C ALA A 271 -1.77 23.61 1.58
N GLU A 272 -0.72 24.36 1.22
CA GLU A 272 0.51 24.45 2.01
C GLU A 272 0.26 25.10 3.38
N ALA A 273 -0.59 26.15 3.44
CA ALA A 273 -0.97 26.78 4.69
C ALA A 273 -1.74 25.81 5.62
N ILE A 274 -2.65 24.98 5.05
CA ILE A 274 -3.33 23.92 5.80
C ILE A 274 -2.33 22.91 6.36
N VAL A 275 -1.39 22.45 5.53
CA VAL A 275 -0.34 21.50 5.96
C VAL A 275 0.55 22.10 7.04
N ALA A 276 0.96 23.35 6.89
CA ALA A 276 1.76 24.06 7.90
C ALA A 276 0.98 24.25 9.21
N GLY A 277 -0.31 24.61 9.12
CA GLY A 277 -1.16 24.85 10.30
C GLY A 277 -1.41 23.63 11.18
N ARG A 278 -1.36 22.40 10.61
CA ARG A 278 -1.50 21.14 11.37
C ARG A 278 -0.17 20.62 11.95
N GLN A 279 0.97 21.19 11.49
CA GLN A 279 2.29 20.84 12.01
C GLN A 279 2.54 21.61 13.31
N GLY A 280 2.97 20.93 14.35
CA GLY A 280 3.30 21.51 15.62
C GLY A 280 2.99 20.55 16.78
N GLU A 281 3.50 20.86 17.95
CA GLU A 281 3.13 20.15 19.16
C GLU A 281 1.69 20.49 19.55
N PHE A 282 1.06 19.58 20.27
CA PHE A 282 -0.28 19.79 20.82
C PHE A 282 -0.30 21.07 21.64
N ASP A 283 -1.04 22.05 21.18
CA ASP A 283 -1.33 23.28 21.94
C ASP A 283 -2.73 23.18 22.58
N PRO A 284 -2.83 23.20 23.93
CA PRO A 284 -4.12 23.20 24.63
C PRO A 284 -5.03 24.38 24.23
N THR A 285 -4.44 25.49 23.75
CA THR A 285 -5.21 26.66 23.26
C THR A 285 -5.78 26.42 21.87
N GLY A 286 -5.30 25.35 21.17
CA GLY A 286 -5.75 24.95 19.85
C GLY A 286 -5.32 25.91 18.73
N LEU A 287 -4.27 26.70 18.92
CA LEU A 287 -3.76 27.63 17.91
C LEU A 287 -2.77 26.95 16.95
N THR A 288 -2.10 25.88 17.41
CA THR A 288 -1.16 25.09 16.63
C THR A 288 -1.45 23.59 16.79
N GLY A 289 -0.98 22.77 15.84
CA GLY A 289 -1.15 21.33 15.88
C GLY A 289 -2.34 20.83 15.05
N PRO A 290 -2.65 19.53 15.11
CA PRO A 290 -3.71 18.93 14.29
C PRO A 290 -5.08 19.57 14.51
N TYR A 291 -5.84 19.74 13.42
CA TYR A 291 -7.20 20.26 13.47
C TYR A 291 -8.11 19.31 14.24
N ARG A 292 -8.83 19.83 15.22
CA ARG A 292 -9.81 19.07 16.01
C ARG A 292 -11.18 19.02 15.33
N THR A 293 -11.46 20.03 14.52
CA THR A 293 -12.64 20.14 13.67
C THR A 293 -12.25 20.78 12.33
N VAL A 294 -12.94 20.41 11.25
CA VAL A 294 -12.68 20.98 9.92
C VAL A 294 -12.89 22.50 9.91
N ALA A 295 -13.82 23.01 10.71
CA ALA A 295 -14.09 24.46 10.81
C ALA A 295 -12.89 25.30 11.29
N GLU A 296 -11.88 24.68 11.89
CA GLU A 296 -10.67 25.38 12.35
C GLU A 296 -9.81 25.92 11.22
N VAL A 297 -9.99 25.44 9.97
CA VAL A 297 -9.30 25.99 8.79
C VAL A 297 -9.59 27.48 8.58
N ARG A 298 -10.68 28.02 9.14
CA ARG A 298 -10.98 29.46 9.14
C ARG A 298 -9.92 30.32 9.80
N ARG A 299 -9.01 29.73 10.58
CA ARG A 299 -7.88 30.44 11.21
C ARG A 299 -6.80 30.82 10.20
N ILE A 300 -6.83 30.17 9.03
CA ILE A 300 -5.89 30.42 7.95
C ILE A 300 -6.38 31.66 7.18
N PRO A 301 -5.59 32.73 7.10
CA PRO A 301 -6.04 33.99 6.49
C PRO A 301 -6.44 33.85 5.02
N GLU A 302 -5.83 32.91 4.30
CA GLU A 302 -6.07 32.65 2.88
C GLU A 302 -7.43 31.93 2.64
N VAL A 303 -8.02 31.33 3.67
CA VAL A 303 -9.28 30.57 3.57
C VAL A 303 -10.47 31.51 3.71
N ASN A 304 -11.10 31.84 2.59
CA ASN A 304 -12.37 32.58 2.60
C ASN A 304 -13.57 31.67 2.88
N MET A 305 -14.74 32.25 3.10
CA MET A 305 -15.96 31.52 3.47
C MET A 305 -16.41 30.50 2.41
N LEU A 306 -16.16 30.73 1.12
CA LEU A 306 -16.54 29.81 0.05
C LEU A 306 -15.63 28.59 0.07
N VAL A 307 -14.32 28.80 0.17
CA VAL A 307 -13.32 27.73 0.29
C VAL A 307 -13.54 26.91 1.57
N GLN A 308 -13.84 27.58 2.70
CA GLN A 308 -14.15 26.89 3.95
C GLN A 308 -15.31 25.90 3.76
N ARG A 309 -16.41 26.30 3.10
CA ARG A 309 -17.54 25.41 2.83
C ARG A 309 -17.16 24.20 1.97
N GLN A 310 -16.30 24.40 0.98
CA GLN A 310 -15.81 23.30 0.15
C GLN A 310 -14.96 22.33 0.99
N ILE A 311 -14.05 22.84 1.81
CA ILE A 311 -13.24 22.01 2.70
C ILE A 311 -14.15 21.24 3.69
N GLU A 312 -15.16 21.86 4.29
CA GLU A 312 -16.12 21.18 5.18
C GLU A 312 -16.94 20.10 4.44
N GLN A 313 -17.22 20.30 3.15
CA GLN A 313 -17.93 19.32 2.32
C GLN A 313 -17.07 18.11 2.00
N PHE A 314 -15.79 18.29 1.64
CA PHE A 314 -14.91 17.23 1.15
C PHE A 314 -13.99 16.64 2.22
N CYS A 315 -13.77 17.32 3.34
CA CYS A 315 -12.85 16.88 4.38
C CYS A 315 -13.55 16.40 5.65
N ASP A 316 -12.76 15.63 6.43
CA ASP A 316 -13.01 15.28 7.83
C ASP A 316 -11.68 15.38 8.59
N VAL A 317 -11.73 15.33 9.92
CA VAL A 317 -10.55 15.22 10.79
C VAL A 317 -10.31 13.79 11.27
N ARG A 318 -11.22 12.87 10.94
CA ARG A 318 -11.13 11.45 11.29
C ARG A 318 -11.07 10.58 10.06
N SER A 319 -10.24 9.55 10.15
CA SER A 319 -10.12 8.53 9.12
C SER A 319 -10.90 7.29 9.48
N ARG A 320 -11.46 6.63 8.47
CA ARG A 320 -12.23 5.39 8.62
C ARG A 320 -11.62 4.22 7.87
N ALA A 321 -10.71 4.45 6.94
CA ALA A 321 -10.07 3.41 6.16
C ALA A 321 -8.55 3.48 6.32
N PHE A 322 -7.94 2.34 6.65
CA PHE A 322 -6.52 2.22 6.90
C PHE A 322 -5.94 1.01 6.18
N ARG A 323 -4.74 1.14 5.64
CA ARG A 323 -3.92 0.02 5.19
C ARG A 323 -2.93 -0.35 6.26
N VAL A 324 -2.95 -1.60 6.66
CA VAL A 324 -2.02 -2.19 7.62
C VAL A 324 -1.03 -3.05 6.88
N GLU A 325 0.26 -2.85 7.14
CA GLU A 325 1.36 -3.67 6.64
C GLU A 325 2.05 -4.34 7.82
N ILE A 326 2.16 -5.67 7.75
CA ILE A 326 2.79 -6.49 8.80
C ILE A 326 3.95 -7.26 8.18
N ASN A 327 5.16 -7.03 8.67
CA ASN A 327 6.32 -7.82 8.31
C ASN A 327 6.58 -8.86 9.39
N ALA A 328 6.12 -10.09 9.17
CA ALA A 328 6.31 -11.21 10.08
C ALA A 328 7.63 -11.94 9.79
N LYS A 329 8.32 -12.37 10.85
CA LYS A 329 9.62 -13.04 10.77
C LYS A 329 9.72 -14.20 11.75
N ILE A 330 10.24 -15.35 11.27
CA ILE A 330 10.58 -16.53 12.09
C ILE A 330 11.95 -17.03 11.64
N GLY A 331 12.97 -16.82 12.45
CA GLY A 331 14.36 -17.15 12.09
C GLY A 331 14.79 -16.43 10.81
N ALA A 332 15.10 -17.21 9.76
CA ALA A 332 15.49 -16.68 8.45
C ALA A 332 14.29 -16.47 7.49
N SER A 333 13.10 -16.93 7.85
CA SER A 333 11.90 -16.81 7.03
C SER A 333 11.15 -15.52 7.37
N SER A 334 10.78 -14.74 6.36
CA SER A 334 9.98 -13.52 6.53
C SER A 334 8.88 -13.42 5.47
N ARG A 335 7.78 -12.76 5.81
CA ARG A 335 6.68 -12.47 4.89
C ARG A 335 5.98 -11.16 5.24
N THR A 336 5.61 -10.41 4.21
CA THR A 336 4.83 -9.19 4.36
C THR A 336 3.37 -9.46 4.08
N PHE A 337 2.51 -9.09 5.02
CA PHE A 337 1.06 -9.17 4.92
C PHE A 337 0.48 -7.77 4.84
N TYR A 338 -0.58 -7.63 4.08
CA TYR A 338 -1.34 -6.40 3.95
C TYR A 338 -2.78 -6.66 4.37
N ALA A 339 -3.37 -5.71 5.07
CA ALA A 339 -4.78 -5.73 5.38
C ALA A 339 -5.39 -4.34 5.17
N ILE A 340 -6.65 -4.31 4.74
CA ILE A 340 -7.46 -3.11 4.74
C ILE A 340 -8.40 -3.19 5.94
N VAL A 341 -8.28 -2.23 6.82
CA VAL A 341 -9.08 -2.11 8.04
C VAL A 341 -9.98 -0.90 7.91
N VAL A 342 -11.28 -1.12 8.02
CA VAL A 342 -12.28 -0.06 8.07
C VAL A 342 -12.78 0.11 9.49
N ARG A 343 -12.96 1.35 9.93
CA ARG A 343 -13.42 1.76 11.25
C ARG A 343 -14.78 2.50 11.15
N PRO A 344 -15.91 1.78 11.09
CA PRO A 344 -17.23 2.41 10.99
C PRO A 344 -17.56 3.29 12.20
N THR A 345 -17.15 2.87 13.38
CA THR A 345 -17.32 3.61 14.63
C THR A 345 -16.01 3.65 15.42
N PRO A 346 -15.83 4.56 16.38
CA PRO A 346 -14.60 4.62 17.18
C PRO A 346 -14.24 3.33 17.93
N ARG A 347 -15.23 2.46 18.19
CA ARG A 347 -15.05 1.21 18.95
C ARG A 347 -15.03 -0.04 18.10
N GLU A 348 -15.32 0.09 16.81
CA GLU A 348 -15.48 -1.06 15.92
C GLU A 348 -14.54 -0.93 14.73
N THR A 349 -13.80 -2.00 14.45
CA THR A 349 -12.94 -2.12 13.28
C THR A 349 -13.24 -3.44 12.58
N GLN A 350 -13.22 -3.43 11.24
CA GLN A 350 -13.47 -4.60 10.39
C GLN A 350 -12.32 -4.76 9.41
N VAL A 351 -11.85 -6.00 9.24
CA VAL A 351 -10.87 -6.33 8.20
C VAL A 351 -11.66 -6.64 6.93
N VAL A 352 -11.52 -5.79 5.92
CA VAL A 352 -12.20 -5.95 4.62
C VAL A 352 -11.40 -6.86 3.71
N ASN A 353 -10.08 -6.75 3.75
CA ASN A 353 -9.19 -7.53 2.90
C ASN A 353 -7.92 -7.92 3.69
N PHE A 354 -7.41 -9.14 3.45
CA PHE A 354 -6.16 -9.63 4.00
C PHE A 354 -5.43 -10.45 2.94
N TYR A 355 -4.25 -10.01 2.54
CA TYR A 355 -3.46 -10.65 1.48
C TYR A 355 -1.96 -10.50 1.75
N TRP A 356 -1.15 -11.22 0.97
CA TRP A 356 0.31 -11.10 1.01
C TRP A 356 0.87 -11.05 -0.40
N LYS A 357 2.05 -10.44 -0.54
CA LYS A 357 2.84 -10.47 -1.79
C LYS A 357 3.99 -11.45 -1.62
N TYR A 358 4.24 -12.20 -2.67
CA TYR A 358 5.38 -13.10 -2.77
C TYR A 358 6.65 -12.32 -3.09
#